data_f0204bff4b45c2d0bfd52ce8e10e6fc8
#
_entry.id   f0204bff4b45c2d0bfd52ce8e10e6fc8
#
_cell.length_a   1.000
_cell.length_b   1.000
_cell.length_c   1.000
_cell.angle_alpha   90.00
_cell.angle_beta   90.00
_cell.angle_gamma   90.00
#
_symmetry.space_group_name_H-M   'P 1'
#
loop_
_entity.id
_entity.type
_entity.pdbx_description
1 polymer ?
#
loop_
_entity_poly.entity_id
_entity_poly.type
_entity_poly.pdbx_seq_one_letter_code
_entity_poly.pdbx_strand_id
1 'polypeptide(L)'
;MPKGTVNTELVKQAYTKVQYDSDMLLEFQQCCDPNDGPMFFMKKYVNIQHPTRGGIPFEPYDYQEDLIVNYNENRYSINMLGRQMGKTTVAAGYLLWFAMFKPDSTILVAAHKAAGSQEIMQRIRYAYESIPNHIRAGVVEYNKMSISFDNGSRIVASTTTENTGRGMSLTLVYLLSLIHISEPTRLL
;
A
#
# COMPACT_ATOMS: atom_id res chain seq x y z
N MET A 1 -21.65 -2.66 -19.86
CA MET A 1 -20.30 -2.05 -20.01
C MET A 1 -19.30 -3.19 -20.12
N PRO A 2 -18.42 -3.24 -21.11
CA PRO A 2 -17.46 -4.34 -21.22
C PRO A 2 -16.52 -4.28 -20.01
N LYS A 3 -16.36 -5.41 -19.32
CA LYS A 3 -15.34 -5.60 -18.30
C LYS A 3 -13.99 -5.37 -18.97
N GLY A 4 -13.27 -4.31 -18.59
CA GLY A 4 -11.94 -4.07 -19.12
C GLY A 4 -11.07 -5.31 -18.93
N THR A 5 -10.51 -5.81 -20.00
CA THR A 5 -9.54 -6.90 -19.98
C THR A 5 -8.35 -6.44 -19.12
N VAL A 6 -8.21 -7.04 -17.95
CA VAL A 6 -7.03 -6.84 -17.10
C VAL A 6 -5.83 -7.37 -17.88
N ASN A 7 -4.83 -6.52 -18.12
CA ASN A 7 -3.62 -6.92 -18.80
C ASN A 7 -2.88 -7.95 -17.91
N THR A 8 -2.93 -9.22 -18.31
CA THR A 8 -2.42 -10.36 -17.53
C THR A 8 -0.90 -10.34 -17.31
N GLU A 9 -0.18 -9.50 -18.04
CA GLU A 9 1.27 -9.29 -17.83
C GLU A 9 1.57 -8.35 -16.65
N LEU A 10 0.68 -7.37 -16.39
CA LEU A 10 0.89 -6.39 -15.32
C LEU A 10 0.34 -6.85 -13.97
N VAL A 11 -0.66 -7.73 -13.96
CA VAL A 11 -1.35 -8.15 -12.75
C VAL A 11 -1.40 -9.68 -12.68
N LYS A 12 -0.95 -10.25 -11.55
CA LYS A 12 -1.09 -11.69 -11.29
C LYS A 12 -2.57 -12.01 -11.07
N GLN A 13 -3.11 -12.95 -11.84
CA GLN A 13 -4.49 -13.39 -11.65
C GLN A 13 -4.66 -14.12 -10.32
N ALA A 14 -5.84 -13.95 -9.71
CA ALA A 14 -6.21 -14.63 -8.48
C ALA A 14 -6.07 -16.16 -8.61
N TYR A 15 -5.64 -16.79 -7.54
CA TYR A 15 -5.51 -18.24 -7.41
C TYR A 15 -4.53 -18.90 -8.39
N THR A 16 -3.66 -18.12 -9.02
CA THR A 16 -2.61 -18.65 -9.89
C THR A 16 -1.57 -19.40 -9.08
N LYS A 17 -1.41 -20.70 -9.35
CA LYS A 17 -0.39 -21.53 -8.70
C LYS A 17 1.00 -21.15 -9.23
N VAL A 18 1.92 -20.93 -8.31
CA VAL A 18 3.34 -20.68 -8.59
C VAL A 18 4.13 -21.88 -8.09
N GLN A 19 5.06 -22.36 -8.90
CA GLN A 19 6.05 -23.32 -8.44
C GLN A 19 7.20 -22.54 -7.79
N TYR A 20 7.52 -22.86 -6.56
CA TYR A 20 8.59 -22.23 -5.80
C TYR A 20 9.82 -23.13 -5.83
N ASP A 21 10.97 -22.58 -6.16
CA ASP A 21 12.26 -23.16 -5.82
C ASP A 21 12.66 -22.78 -4.38
N SER A 22 13.79 -23.31 -3.91
CA SER A 22 14.26 -23.09 -2.53
C SER A 22 14.56 -21.62 -2.23
N ASP A 23 15.10 -20.90 -3.20
CA ASP A 23 15.49 -19.50 -3.03
C ASP A 23 14.25 -18.59 -3.00
N MET A 24 13.31 -18.83 -3.90
CA MET A 24 12.01 -18.11 -3.91
C MET A 24 11.23 -18.32 -2.61
N LEU A 25 11.27 -19.55 -2.06
CA LEU A 25 10.60 -19.84 -0.79
C LEU A 25 11.24 -19.09 0.37
N LEU A 26 12.57 -19.03 0.40
CA LEU A 26 13.31 -18.27 1.40
C LEU A 26 13.00 -16.77 1.33
N GLU A 27 12.99 -16.21 0.13
CA GLU A 27 12.62 -14.80 -0.09
C GLU A 27 11.19 -14.50 0.36
N PHE A 28 10.25 -15.40 0.05
CA PHE A 28 8.86 -15.27 0.50
C PHE A 28 8.76 -15.30 2.03
N GLN A 29 9.49 -16.22 2.68
CA GLN A 29 9.55 -16.29 4.15
C GLN A 29 10.11 -15.02 4.77
N GLN A 30 11.16 -14.43 4.18
CA GLN A 30 11.70 -13.14 4.64
C GLN A 30 10.68 -12.01 4.53
N CYS A 31 9.89 -11.99 3.45
CA CYS A 31 8.80 -11.01 3.32
C CYS A 31 7.68 -11.21 4.35
N CYS A 32 7.46 -12.46 4.82
CA CYS A 32 6.45 -12.79 5.82
C CYS A 32 6.88 -12.45 7.25
N ASP A 33 8.16 -12.13 7.49
CA ASP A 33 8.64 -11.79 8.83
C ASP A 33 7.87 -10.58 9.39
N PRO A 34 7.30 -10.69 10.61
CA PRO A 34 6.50 -9.62 11.17
C PRO A 34 7.29 -8.36 11.53
N ASN A 35 8.60 -8.47 11.77
CA ASN A 35 9.46 -7.36 12.17
C ASN A 35 10.22 -6.78 10.99
N ASP A 36 11.01 -7.61 10.30
CA ASP A 36 11.91 -7.18 9.24
C ASP A 36 11.29 -7.26 7.85
N GLY A 37 10.18 -8.00 7.69
CA GLY A 37 9.53 -8.24 6.42
C GLY A 37 9.15 -6.98 5.65
N PRO A 38 8.56 -5.94 6.28
CA PRO A 38 8.23 -4.70 5.57
C PRO A 38 9.47 -4.03 4.97
N MET A 39 10.55 -3.95 5.74
CA MET A 39 11.79 -3.33 5.31
C MET A 39 12.46 -4.14 4.19
N PHE A 40 12.57 -5.46 4.37
CA PHE A 40 13.12 -6.35 3.35
C PHE A 40 12.33 -6.27 2.05
N PHE A 41 11.01 -6.37 2.12
CA PHE A 41 10.14 -6.28 0.96
C PHE A 41 10.29 -4.95 0.21
N MET A 42 10.29 -3.85 0.96
CA MET A 42 10.36 -2.53 0.34
C MET A 42 11.71 -2.27 -0.34
N LYS A 43 12.82 -2.63 0.29
CA LYS A 43 14.17 -2.47 -0.29
C LYS A 43 14.41 -3.36 -1.51
N LYS A 44 13.84 -4.57 -1.51
CA LYS A 44 14.14 -5.55 -2.55
C LYS A 44 13.21 -5.50 -3.76
N TYR A 45 11.92 -5.24 -3.53
CA TYR A 45 10.89 -5.42 -4.56
C TYR A 45 10.15 -4.17 -4.96
N VAL A 46 10.14 -3.13 -4.12
CA VAL A 46 9.38 -1.92 -4.44
C VAL A 46 10.19 -1.02 -5.38
N ASN A 47 9.60 -0.74 -6.53
CA ASN A 47 10.09 0.31 -7.42
C ASN A 47 9.26 1.58 -7.27
N ILE A 48 9.93 2.71 -7.39
CA ILE A 48 9.30 4.03 -7.33
C ILE A 48 9.42 4.74 -8.68
N GLN A 49 8.43 5.53 -9.00
CA GLN A 49 8.47 6.35 -10.22
C GLN A 49 9.24 7.64 -9.95
N HIS A 50 10.43 7.74 -10.54
CA HIS A 50 11.23 8.97 -10.49
C HIS A 50 10.89 9.89 -11.68
N PRO A 51 10.74 11.23 -11.48
CA PRO A 51 10.30 12.15 -12.54
C PRO A 51 11.16 12.13 -13.81
N THR A 52 12.47 11.90 -13.67
CA THR A 52 13.44 11.96 -14.79
C THR A 52 14.08 10.62 -15.13
N ARG A 53 14.10 9.64 -14.19
CA ARG A 53 14.81 8.37 -14.36
C ARG A 53 13.87 7.18 -14.63
N GLY A 54 12.54 7.41 -14.62
CA GLY A 54 11.57 6.32 -14.75
C GLY A 54 11.45 5.47 -13.49
N GLY A 55 11.35 4.17 -13.61
CA GLY A 55 11.29 3.25 -12.48
C GLY A 55 12.66 3.01 -11.89
N ILE A 56 12.82 3.29 -10.60
CA ILE A 56 14.05 3.00 -9.84
C ILE A 56 13.72 2.20 -8.59
N PRO A 57 14.63 1.35 -8.09
CA PRO A 57 14.46 0.67 -6.81
C PRO A 57 14.26 1.67 -5.68
N PHE A 58 13.47 1.27 -4.68
CA PHE A 58 13.28 2.07 -3.49
C PHE A 58 14.48 1.90 -2.54
N GLU A 59 15.27 2.95 -2.44
CA GLU A 59 16.37 3.05 -1.48
C GLU A 59 15.94 4.05 -0.39
N PRO A 60 15.52 3.59 0.79
CA PRO A 60 15.06 4.48 1.84
C PRO A 60 16.19 5.28 2.46
N TYR A 61 15.91 6.54 2.80
CA TYR A 61 16.72 7.33 3.71
C TYR A 61 16.48 6.89 5.16
N ASP A 62 17.40 7.15 6.08
CA ASP A 62 17.32 6.74 7.49
C ASP A 62 15.95 7.10 8.12
N TYR A 63 15.48 8.33 7.92
CA TYR A 63 14.17 8.76 8.44
C TYR A 63 12.98 8.02 7.80
N GLN A 64 13.14 7.46 6.60
CA GLN A 64 12.10 6.63 5.97
C GLN A 64 12.12 5.20 6.52
N GLU A 65 13.28 4.70 6.89
CA GLU A 65 13.42 3.44 7.62
C GLU A 65 12.74 3.56 8.99
N ASP A 66 13.02 4.63 9.73
CA ASP A 66 12.35 4.93 11.01
C ASP A 66 10.82 5.01 10.85
N LEU A 67 10.36 5.56 9.73
CA LEU A 67 8.93 5.65 9.44
C LEU A 67 8.29 4.27 9.22
N ILE A 68 8.97 3.36 8.51
CA ILE A 68 8.52 1.98 8.30
C ILE A 68 8.45 1.23 9.63
N VAL A 69 9.49 1.35 10.45
CA VAL A 69 9.54 0.75 11.79
C VAL A 69 8.40 1.29 12.65
N ASN A 70 8.20 2.61 12.64
CA ASN A 70 7.12 3.25 13.40
C ASN A 70 5.72 2.77 12.97
N TYR A 71 5.48 2.56 11.67
CA TYR A 71 4.21 1.97 11.19
C TYR A 71 4.02 0.53 11.66
N ASN A 72 5.10 -0.23 11.76
CA ASN A 72 5.04 -1.65 12.09
C ASN A 72 4.90 -1.92 13.59
N GLU A 73 5.57 -1.14 14.43
CA GLU A 73 5.63 -1.36 15.88
C GLU A 73 4.50 -0.68 16.66
N ASN A 74 3.92 0.39 16.12
CA ASN A 74 2.97 1.19 16.85
C ASN A 74 1.55 1.06 16.30
N ARG A 75 0.59 0.80 17.21
CA ARG A 75 -0.83 0.74 16.87
C ARG A 75 -1.36 2.06 16.31
N TYR A 76 -0.87 3.18 16.84
CA TYR A 76 -1.22 4.54 16.41
C TYR A 76 0.06 5.34 16.21
N SER A 77 0.18 6.00 15.07
CA SER A 77 1.32 6.86 14.80
C SER A 77 0.87 8.17 14.12
N ILE A 78 1.49 9.28 14.55
CA ILE A 78 1.34 10.58 13.90
C ILE A 78 2.72 11.01 13.45
N ASN A 79 2.89 11.13 12.12
CA ASN A 79 4.19 11.40 11.52
C ASN A 79 4.19 12.79 10.87
N MET A 80 4.97 13.70 11.43
CA MET A 80 5.12 15.07 10.94
C MET A 80 6.38 15.17 10.08
N LEU A 81 6.18 15.18 8.75
CA LEU A 81 7.27 15.29 7.79
C LEU A 81 7.02 16.46 6.84
N GLY A 82 8.11 17.08 6.39
CA GLY A 82 8.07 18.13 5.38
C GLY A 82 7.45 17.66 4.05
N ARG A 83 7.21 18.62 3.16
CA ARG A 83 6.81 18.30 1.78
C ARG A 83 7.96 17.64 1.03
N GLN A 84 7.64 16.76 0.06
CA GLN A 84 8.59 16.07 -0.82
C GLN A 84 9.58 15.11 -0.11
N MET A 85 9.32 14.74 1.14
CA MET A 85 10.13 13.76 1.88
C MET A 85 9.73 12.30 1.61
N GLY A 86 8.99 12.01 0.55
CA GLY A 86 8.65 10.64 0.16
C GLY A 86 7.66 9.89 1.05
N LYS A 87 7.01 10.56 2.05
CA LYS A 87 6.06 9.91 2.97
C LYS A 87 4.97 9.09 2.28
N THR A 88 4.42 9.60 1.17
CA THR A 88 3.39 8.90 0.40
C THR A 88 3.93 7.64 -0.27
N THR A 89 5.17 7.65 -0.69
CA THR A 89 5.86 6.49 -1.29
C THR A 89 6.11 5.41 -0.26
N VAL A 90 6.62 5.79 0.92
CA VAL A 90 6.82 4.87 2.05
C VAL A 90 5.49 4.24 2.46
N ALA A 91 4.46 5.06 2.63
CA ALA A 91 3.14 4.57 2.98
C ALA A 91 2.59 3.59 1.94
N ALA A 92 2.69 3.92 0.65
CA ALA A 92 2.21 3.04 -0.43
C ALA A 92 2.90 1.67 -0.40
N GLY A 93 4.22 1.64 -0.23
CA GLY A 93 4.98 0.39 -0.12
C GLY A 93 4.60 -0.43 1.12
N TYR A 94 4.48 0.22 2.28
CA TYR A 94 4.09 -0.44 3.53
C TYR A 94 2.65 -0.98 3.47
N LEU A 95 1.69 -0.21 2.97
CA LEU A 95 0.30 -0.64 2.83
C LEU A 95 0.16 -1.82 1.86
N LEU A 96 0.95 -1.82 0.78
CA LEU A 96 1.00 -2.93 -0.16
C LEU A 96 1.55 -4.19 0.50
N TRP A 97 2.69 -4.09 1.21
CA TRP A 97 3.23 -5.20 1.99
C TRP A 97 2.20 -5.75 2.96
N PHE A 98 1.56 -4.89 3.74
CA PHE A 98 0.57 -5.27 4.73
C PHE A 98 -0.60 -6.03 4.10
N ALA A 99 -1.13 -5.56 2.98
CA ALA A 99 -2.22 -6.23 2.27
C ALA A 99 -1.81 -7.59 1.68
N MET A 100 -0.57 -7.74 1.23
CA MET A 100 -0.11 -8.98 0.61
C MET A 100 0.26 -10.06 1.63
N PHE A 101 0.83 -9.69 2.77
CA PHE A 101 1.38 -10.64 3.74
C PHE A 101 0.58 -10.76 5.05
N LYS A 102 -0.44 -9.93 5.25
CA LYS A 102 -1.40 -10.05 6.36
C LYS A 102 -2.78 -10.40 5.78
N PRO A 103 -3.17 -11.69 5.77
CA PRO A 103 -4.42 -12.12 5.17
C PRO A 103 -5.65 -11.48 5.84
N ASP A 104 -6.76 -11.46 5.13
CA ASP A 104 -8.06 -10.96 5.59
C ASP A 104 -8.06 -9.51 6.11
N SER A 105 -7.11 -8.69 5.62
CA SER A 105 -6.95 -7.32 6.05
C SER A 105 -7.76 -6.34 5.22
N THR A 106 -8.52 -5.46 5.87
CA THR A 106 -9.19 -4.33 5.21
C THR A 106 -8.45 -3.04 5.54
N ILE A 107 -7.86 -2.43 4.51
CA ILE A 107 -7.07 -1.21 4.61
C ILE A 107 -7.83 -0.04 4.00
N LEU A 108 -8.05 1.02 4.78
CA LEU A 108 -8.63 2.27 4.31
C LEU A 108 -7.56 3.34 4.15
N VAL A 109 -7.46 3.87 2.95
CA VAL A 109 -6.65 5.06 2.64
C VAL A 109 -7.57 6.25 2.50
N ALA A 110 -7.53 7.20 3.42
CA ALA A 110 -8.37 8.38 3.37
C ALA A 110 -7.54 9.66 3.20
N ALA A 111 -8.00 10.52 2.31
CA ALA A 111 -7.40 11.83 2.07
C ALA A 111 -8.48 12.91 1.99
N HIS A 112 -8.14 14.14 2.34
CA HIS A 112 -9.07 15.27 2.26
C HIS A 112 -9.66 15.48 0.86
N LYS A 113 -8.86 15.25 -0.19
CA LYS A 113 -9.29 15.35 -1.60
C LYS A 113 -9.15 14.00 -2.29
N ALA A 114 -10.09 13.68 -3.19
CA ALA A 114 -10.06 12.45 -3.98
C ALA A 114 -8.74 12.27 -4.75
N ALA A 115 -8.15 13.36 -5.24
CA ALA A 115 -6.86 13.32 -5.94
C ALA A 115 -5.74 12.77 -5.04
N GLY A 116 -5.73 13.07 -3.75
CA GLY A 116 -4.72 12.55 -2.81
C GLY A 116 -4.84 11.04 -2.58
N SER A 117 -6.06 10.54 -2.40
CA SER A 117 -6.29 9.10 -2.26
C SER A 117 -6.01 8.34 -3.56
N GLN A 118 -6.33 8.93 -4.73
CA GLN A 118 -6.01 8.36 -6.03
C GLN A 118 -4.49 8.28 -6.26
N GLU A 119 -3.74 9.31 -5.85
CA GLU A 119 -2.28 9.33 -5.97
C GLU A 119 -1.63 8.19 -5.19
N ILE A 120 -2.06 7.93 -3.94
CA ILE A 120 -1.55 6.78 -3.18
C ILE A 120 -1.88 5.47 -3.89
N MET A 121 -3.11 5.30 -4.35
CA MET A 121 -3.50 4.09 -5.07
C MET A 121 -2.70 3.90 -6.37
N GLN A 122 -2.37 4.97 -7.07
CA GLN A 122 -1.52 4.89 -8.24
C GLN A 122 -0.10 4.42 -7.88
N ARG A 123 0.48 4.90 -6.77
CA ARG A 123 1.79 4.45 -6.29
C ARG A 123 1.76 2.99 -5.84
N ILE A 124 0.70 2.56 -5.15
CA ILE A 124 0.50 1.15 -4.75
C ILE A 124 0.44 0.25 -5.99
N ARG A 125 -0.32 0.64 -7.02
CA ARG A 125 -0.40 -0.11 -8.27
C ARG A 125 0.94 -0.18 -8.99
N TYR A 126 1.63 0.94 -9.10
CA TYR A 126 2.95 0.99 -9.73
C TYR A 126 3.96 0.08 -9.01
N ALA A 127 3.99 0.11 -7.69
CA ALA A 127 4.83 -0.80 -6.90
C ALA A 127 4.41 -2.26 -7.12
N TYR A 128 3.12 -2.58 -7.06
CA TYR A 128 2.60 -3.93 -7.26
C TYR A 128 2.98 -4.50 -8.64
N GLU A 129 2.84 -3.72 -9.69
CA GLU A 129 3.13 -4.13 -11.07
C GLU A 129 4.60 -4.48 -11.28
N SER A 130 5.51 -3.94 -10.47
CA SER A 130 6.95 -4.22 -10.54
C SER A 130 7.41 -5.46 -9.77
N ILE A 131 6.55 -6.02 -8.89
CA ILE A 131 6.90 -7.16 -8.04
C ILE A 131 6.87 -8.47 -8.86
N PRO A 132 7.84 -9.38 -8.67
CA PRO A 132 7.84 -10.67 -9.36
C PRO A 132 6.66 -11.56 -8.92
N ASN A 133 6.21 -12.44 -9.84
CA ASN A 133 5.02 -13.27 -9.63
C ASN A 133 5.09 -14.24 -8.45
N HIS A 134 6.30 -14.64 -8.03
CA HIS A 134 6.48 -15.54 -6.87
C HIS A 134 6.26 -14.83 -5.54
N ILE A 135 6.39 -13.50 -5.49
CA ILE A 135 6.20 -12.70 -4.27
C ILE A 135 4.80 -12.09 -4.24
N ARG A 136 4.28 -11.60 -5.38
CA ARG A 136 3.02 -10.85 -5.39
C ARG A 136 1.79 -11.76 -5.21
N ALA A 137 0.83 -11.31 -4.39
CA ALA A 137 -0.48 -11.94 -4.24
C ALA A 137 -1.30 -11.82 -5.54
N GLY A 138 -2.17 -12.77 -5.83
CA GLY A 138 -3.10 -12.69 -6.93
C GLY A 138 -4.19 -11.64 -6.68
N VAL A 139 -4.70 -11.03 -7.72
CA VAL A 139 -5.69 -9.96 -7.63
C VAL A 139 -7.03 -10.43 -8.14
N VAL A 140 -8.06 -10.25 -7.31
CA VAL A 140 -9.47 -10.51 -7.62
C VAL A 140 -10.12 -9.29 -8.27
N GLU A 141 -9.81 -8.10 -7.76
CA GLU A 141 -10.36 -6.83 -8.24
C GLU A 141 -9.24 -5.78 -8.31
N TYR A 142 -9.14 -5.10 -9.46
CA TYR A 142 -8.10 -4.10 -9.72
C TYR A 142 -8.71 -2.82 -10.30
N ASN A 143 -9.07 -1.89 -9.42
CA ASN A 143 -9.71 -0.63 -9.78
C ASN A 143 -8.84 0.58 -9.43
N LYS A 144 -9.29 1.77 -9.87
CA LYS A 144 -8.60 3.03 -9.54
C LYS A 144 -8.59 3.35 -8.04
N MET A 145 -9.65 2.93 -7.32
CA MET A 145 -9.88 3.27 -5.91
C MET A 145 -9.86 2.05 -5.00
N SER A 146 -9.77 0.84 -5.54
CA SER A 146 -9.75 -0.40 -4.76
C SER A 146 -8.90 -1.47 -5.42
N ILE A 147 -8.22 -2.26 -4.59
CA ILE A 147 -7.54 -3.48 -4.98
C ILE A 147 -7.94 -4.56 -3.97
N SER A 148 -8.41 -5.70 -4.47
CA SER A 148 -8.73 -6.87 -3.64
C SER A 148 -7.84 -8.04 -4.05
N PHE A 149 -7.24 -8.69 -3.06
CA PHE A 149 -6.32 -9.80 -3.24
C PHE A 149 -6.99 -11.16 -2.96
N ASP A 150 -6.41 -12.22 -3.48
CA ASP A 150 -6.89 -13.60 -3.30
C ASP A 150 -6.66 -14.17 -1.90
N ASN A 151 -5.86 -13.49 -1.06
CA ASN A 151 -5.70 -13.78 0.36
C ASN A 151 -6.79 -13.17 1.26
N GLY A 152 -7.88 -12.64 0.69
CA GLY A 152 -8.97 -11.99 1.40
C GLY A 152 -8.74 -10.51 1.76
N SER A 153 -7.53 -9.99 1.55
CA SER A 153 -7.21 -8.61 1.87
C SER A 153 -7.66 -7.63 0.79
N ARG A 154 -7.94 -6.40 1.21
CA ARG A 154 -8.30 -5.33 0.28
C ARG A 154 -7.78 -3.97 0.73
N ILE A 155 -7.44 -3.14 -0.24
CA ILE A 155 -7.11 -1.73 -0.05
C ILE A 155 -8.20 -0.90 -0.71
N VAL A 156 -8.79 0.03 0.04
CA VAL A 156 -9.84 0.93 -0.46
C VAL A 156 -9.41 2.36 -0.19
N ALA A 157 -9.47 3.19 -1.23
CA ALA A 157 -9.20 4.61 -1.12
C ALA A 157 -10.51 5.42 -1.10
N SER A 158 -10.59 6.40 -0.22
CA SER A 158 -11.77 7.25 -0.06
C SER A 158 -11.37 8.71 0.23
N THR A 159 -12.31 9.62 0.02
CA THR A 159 -12.22 10.97 0.57
C THR A 159 -12.66 10.97 2.02
N THR A 160 -12.00 11.77 2.86
CA THR A 160 -12.40 11.93 4.26
C THR A 160 -13.73 12.69 4.35
N THR A 161 -14.77 12.01 4.78
CA THR A 161 -16.11 12.54 5.07
C THR A 161 -16.56 12.03 6.44
N GLU A 162 -17.62 12.59 7.01
CA GLU A 162 -18.18 12.14 8.30
C GLU A 162 -18.54 10.64 8.31
N ASN A 163 -18.83 10.06 7.14
CA ASN A 163 -19.23 8.67 7.00
C ASN A 163 -18.09 7.75 6.48
N THR A 164 -16.88 8.27 6.32
CA THR A 164 -15.74 7.48 5.82
C THR A 164 -15.41 6.34 6.78
N GLY A 165 -15.44 5.11 6.27
CA GLY A 165 -15.19 3.90 7.06
C GLY A 165 -16.40 3.37 7.84
N ARG A 166 -17.57 4.02 7.82
CA ARG A 166 -18.78 3.48 8.45
C ARG A 166 -19.17 2.13 7.84
N GLY A 167 -19.46 1.15 8.69
CA GLY A 167 -19.87 -0.20 8.27
C GLY A 167 -18.72 -1.08 7.74
N MET A 168 -17.47 -0.61 7.80
CA MET A 168 -16.30 -1.41 7.40
C MET A 168 -15.56 -1.91 8.64
N SER A 169 -15.26 -3.21 8.70
CA SER A 169 -14.30 -3.75 9.66
C SER A 169 -12.90 -3.44 9.16
N LEU A 170 -12.28 -2.39 9.71
CA LEU A 170 -10.97 -1.90 9.27
C LEU A 170 -9.86 -2.50 10.13
N THR A 171 -8.86 -3.08 9.47
CA THR A 171 -7.63 -3.57 10.10
C THR A 171 -6.60 -2.44 10.22
N LEU A 172 -6.49 -1.60 9.16
CA LEU A 172 -5.56 -0.49 9.13
C LEU A 172 -6.20 0.72 8.45
N VAL A 173 -5.95 1.90 9.03
CA VAL A 173 -6.40 3.18 8.45
C VAL A 173 -5.19 4.08 8.23
N TYR A 174 -5.02 4.56 7.01
CA TYR A 174 -4.02 5.55 6.67
C TYR A 174 -4.67 6.88 6.29
N LEU A 175 -4.40 7.92 7.07
CA LEU A 175 -4.92 9.25 6.86
C LEU A 175 -3.85 10.16 6.26
N LEU A 176 -4.04 10.56 5.00
CA LEU A 176 -3.13 11.48 4.34
C LEU A 176 -3.52 12.93 4.62
N SER A 177 -2.62 13.68 5.26
CA SER A 177 -2.76 15.13 5.50
C SER A 177 -3.97 15.51 6.36
N LEU A 178 -3.80 15.41 7.66
CA LEU A 178 -4.79 15.85 8.67
C LEU A 178 -4.91 17.39 8.80
N ILE A 179 -4.02 18.17 8.16
CA ILE A 179 -3.97 19.64 8.29
C ILE A 179 -5.19 20.37 7.70
N HIS A 180 -6.06 19.65 7.00
CA HIS A 180 -7.29 20.18 6.40
C HIS A 180 -8.56 19.60 7.03
N ILE A 181 -8.48 18.99 8.20
CA ILE A 181 -9.68 18.76 9.02
C ILE A 181 -10.14 20.17 9.41
N SER A 182 -11.26 20.58 8.83
CA SER A 182 -11.91 21.86 9.10
C SER A 182 -11.90 22.12 10.60
N GLU A 183 -11.54 23.34 10.99
CA GLU A 183 -11.64 23.80 12.36
C GLU A 183 -12.99 23.37 12.93
N PRO A 184 -13.05 22.85 14.16
CA PRO A 184 -14.32 22.60 14.80
C PRO A 184 -15.08 23.93 14.73
N THR A 185 -16.23 23.90 14.07
CA THR A 185 -17.14 25.03 14.00
C THR A 185 -17.26 25.56 15.43
N ARG A 186 -16.83 26.79 15.68
CA ARG A 186 -17.01 27.44 16.96
C ARG A 186 -18.50 27.37 17.26
N LEU A 187 -18.85 26.54 18.23
CA LEU A 187 -20.15 26.65 18.89
C LEU A 187 -20.10 27.96 19.68
N LEU A 188 -20.66 28.98 19.09
CA LEU A 188 -21.08 30.17 19.80
C LEU A 188 -22.32 29.86 20.63
#